data_f256f35025aa88aa6a2d926b3faf9be4
#
_entry.id   f256f35025aa88aa6a2d926b3faf9be4
#
_cell.length_a   1.000
_cell.length_b   1.000
_cell.length_c   1.000
_cell.angle_alpha   90.00
_cell.angle_beta   90.00
_cell.angle_gamma   90.00
#
_symmetry.space_group_name_H-M   'P 1'
#
loop_
_entity.id
_entity.type
_entity.pdbx_description
1 polymer ?
#
loop_
_entity_poly.entity_id
_entity_poly.type
_entity_poly.pdbx_seq_one_letter_code
_entity_poly.pdbx_strand_id
1 'polypeptide(L)'
;IGGGSVLDVAKLIAALLDSEQTLEEIIGNGLLHKREKRLICVPATAGTGSEVSPNSILVDSEGQKKGIISPFLVPDMVYADPLLTLSIPQAITAATGIDALTHCLEAYVNKYSQEFIDMYAYKGMQLIAENLVQAVNNGNAIEARSKVAMGSLLGGFCLGPVNTAGVHALSYPLASMF
;
A
#
# COMPACT_ATOMS: atom_id res chain seq x y z
N ILE A 1 -10.15 -0.62 9.54
CA ILE A 1 -10.81 -0.13 8.33
C ILE A 1 -10.28 1.27 8.08
N GLY A 2 -9.80 1.57 6.85
CA GLY A 2 -9.37 2.92 6.46
C GLY A 2 -8.43 2.94 5.26
N GLY A 3 -7.86 4.10 4.96
CA GLY A 3 -6.82 4.27 3.95
C GLY A 3 -5.45 3.81 4.46
N GLY A 4 -4.42 3.94 3.61
CA GLY A 4 -3.06 3.43 3.88
C GLY A 4 -2.52 3.82 5.25
N SER A 5 -2.57 5.09 5.64
CA SER A 5 -2.05 5.55 6.94
C SER A 5 -2.73 4.89 8.13
N VAL A 6 -4.05 4.66 8.05
CA VAL A 6 -4.82 3.98 9.09
C VAL A 6 -4.42 2.51 9.19
N LEU A 7 -4.25 1.86 8.02
CA LEU A 7 -3.83 0.46 7.97
C LEU A 7 -2.40 0.31 8.48
N ASP A 8 -1.49 1.21 8.12
CA ASP A 8 -0.10 1.20 8.59
C ASP A 8 -0.01 1.32 10.11
N VAL A 9 -0.74 2.26 10.71
CA VAL A 9 -0.83 2.39 12.18
C VAL A 9 -1.43 1.14 12.81
N ALA A 10 -2.50 0.59 12.22
CA ALA A 10 -3.13 -0.64 12.75
C ALA A 10 -2.18 -1.85 12.72
N LYS A 11 -1.33 -1.97 11.68
CA LYS A 11 -0.28 -2.98 11.61
C LYS A 11 0.71 -2.85 12.76
N LEU A 12 1.17 -1.63 13.03
CA LEU A 12 2.12 -1.36 14.09
C LEU A 12 1.51 -1.59 15.48
N ILE A 13 0.27 -1.19 15.69
CA ILE A 13 -0.46 -1.50 16.94
C ILE A 13 -0.55 -3.01 17.14
N ALA A 14 -0.96 -3.77 16.10
CA ALA A 14 -1.07 -5.21 16.19
C ALA A 14 0.29 -5.91 16.42
N ALA A 15 1.38 -5.34 15.92
CA ALA A 15 2.72 -5.87 16.09
C ALA A 15 3.31 -5.56 17.47
N LEU A 16 3.06 -4.35 17.98
CA LEU A 16 3.68 -3.88 19.23
C LEU A 16 2.82 -4.12 20.49
N LEU A 17 1.52 -4.40 20.31
CA LEU A 17 0.66 -4.71 21.45
C LEU A 17 1.13 -6.02 22.10
N ASP A 18 1.53 -5.94 23.35
CA ASP A 18 2.16 -7.02 24.14
C ASP A 18 3.58 -7.42 23.65
N SER A 19 4.23 -6.57 22.83
CA SER A 19 5.63 -6.75 22.44
C SER A 19 6.57 -6.09 23.44
N GLU A 20 7.76 -6.65 23.60
CA GLU A 20 8.86 -6.01 24.35
C GLU A 20 9.63 -4.99 23.50
N GLN A 21 9.46 -5.03 22.17
CA GLN A 21 10.10 -4.08 21.26
C GLN A 21 9.36 -2.74 21.24
N THR A 22 10.13 -1.67 21.17
CA THR A 22 9.62 -0.31 20.95
C THR A 22 9.46 -0.03 19.44
N LEU A 23 8.78 1.06 19.11
CA LEU A 23 8.61 1.50 17.72
C LEU A 23 9.96 1.80 17.06
N GLU A 24 10.86 2.45 17.78
CA GLU A 24 12.19 2.84 17.30
C GLU A 24 13.05 1.62 16.95
N GLU A 25 12.95 0.56 17.72
CA GLU A 25 13.73 -0.67 17.52
C GLU A 25 13.33 -1.44 16.28
N ILE A 26 12.11 -1.25 15.77
CA ILE A 26 11.59 -1.97 14.59
C ILE A 26 11.68 -1.16 13.29
N ILE A 27 12.11 0.12 13.34
CA ILE A 27 12.28 0.93 12.13
C ILE A 27 13.37 0.33 11.25
N GLY A 28 13.00 -0.03 10.03
CA GLY A 28 13.90 -0.64 9.06
C GLY A 28 13.35 -1.95 8.49
N ASN A 29 14.23 -2.79 8.00
CA ASN A 29 13.87 -4.05 7.35
C ASN A 29 14.23 -5.26 8.22
N GLY A 30 13.24 -6.10 8.51
CA GLY A 30 13.42 -7.38 9.20
C GLY A 30 13.71 -7.28 10.70
N LEU A 31 13.48 -6.11 11.31
CA LEU A 31 13.81 -5.88 12.73
C LEU A 31 12.66 -6.25 13.68
N LEU A 32 11.44 -6.37 13.19
CA LEU A 32 10.30 -6.85 14.00
C LEU A 32 10.42 -8.35 14.21
N HIS A 33 10.41 -8.80 15.46
CA HIS A 33 10.63 -10.20 15.81
C HIS A 33 9.39 -11.08 15.62
N LYS A 34 8.19 -10.56 15.94
CA LYS A 34 6.92 -11.29 15.86
C LYS A 34 5.71 -10.36 15.88
N ARG A 35 4.57 -10.87 15.53
CA ARG A 35 3.24 -10.29 15.81
C ARG A 35 2.35 -11.40 16.34
N GLU A 36 1.77 -11.21 17.50
CA GLU A 36 0.89 -12.18 18.15
C GLU A 36 -0.59 -11.89 17.92
N LYS A 37 -0.93 -10.64 17.65
CA LYS A 37 -2.32 -10.23 17.43
C LYS A 37 -2.75 -10.51 15.99
N ARG A 38 -3.96 -11.05 15.83
CA ARG A 38 -4.59 -11.17 14.51
C ARG A 38 -4.89 -9.79 13.95
N LEU A 39 -4.66 -9.63 12.67
CA LEU A 39 -4.87 -8.37 11.95
C LEU A 39 -5.76 -8.62 10.73
N ILE A 40 -6.86 -7.89 10.69
CA ILE A 40 -7.78 -7.88 9.55
C ILE A 40 -7.76 -6.48 8.96
N CYS A 41 -7.46 -6.36 7.68
CA CYS A 41 -7.44 -5.08 6.97
C CYS A 41 -8.61 -4.96 6.00
N VAL A 42 -9.24 -3.78 6.04
CA VAL A 42 -10.35 -3.43 5.14
C VAL A 42 -10.01 -2.06 4.52
N PRO A 43 -9.43 -2.03 3.30
CA PRO A 43 -9.01 -0.78 2.69
C PRO A 43 -10.22 0.05 2.26
N ALA A 44 -10.15 1.36 2.57
CA ALA A 44 -11.12 2.35 2.10
C ALA A 44 -10.56 3.23 0.97
N THR A 45 -9.32 2.98 0.52
CA THR A 45 -8.68 3.62 -0.63
C THR A 45 -8.08 2.56 -1.55
N ALA A 46 -7.92 2.88 -2.82
CA ALA A 46 -7.25 2.04 -3.81
C ALA A 46 -5.93 2.72 -4.19
N GLY A 47 -4.85 2.37 -3.51
CA GLY A 47 -3.56 3.06 -3.69
C GLY A 47 -2.38 2.31 -3.10
N THR A 48 -2.20 2.40 -1.80
CA THR A 48 -0.98 1.95 -1.12
C THR A 48 -0.73 0.45 -1.13
N GLY A 49 -1.78 -0.37 -1.31
CA GLY A 49 -1.65 -1.83 -1.17
C GLY A 49 -1.21 -2.28 0.23
N SER A 50 -1.31 -1.40 1.25
CA SER A 50 -0.90 -1.68 2.62
C SER A 50 -1.63 -2.89 3.21
N GLU A 51 -2.85 -3.13 2.77
CA GLU A 51 -3.68 -4.25 3.21
C GLU A 51 -3.10 -5.63 2.91
N VAL A 52 -2.16 -5.74 1.96
CA VAL A 52 -1.51 -7.02 1.58
C VAL A 52 0.01 -6.96 1.61
N SER A 53 0.60 -5.81 1.90
CA SER A 53 2.04 -5.62 1.87
C SER A 53 2.70 -5.84 3.24
N PRO A 54 3.99 -6.17 3.28
CA PRO A 54 4.78 -6.26 4.52
C PRO A 54 5.24 -4.89 5.02
N ASN A 55 4.87 -3.80 4.34
CA ASN A 55 5.35 -2.45 4.62
C ASN A 55 4.40 -1.71 5.56
N SER A 56 4.95 -0.88 6.42
CA SER A 56 4.25 0.18 7.16
C SER A 56 5.09 1.44 7.13
N ILE A 57 4.48 2.56 6.76
CA ILE A 57 5.15 3.86 6.65
C ILE A 57 4.55 4.80 7.68
N LEU A 58 5.40 5.40 8.49
CA LEU A 58 5.01 6.41 9.47
C LEU A 58 5.81 7.69 9.27
N VAL A 59 5.32 8.76 9.85
CA VAL A 59 6.05 10.04 9.95
C VAL A 59 6.51 10.19 11.39
N ASP A 60 7.81 10.39 11.60
CA ASP A 60 8.37 10.58 12.91
C ASP A 60 8.12 12.02 13.46
N SER A 61 8.62 12.29 14.67
CA SER A 61 8.49 13.60 15.31
C SER A 61 9.24 14.74 14.59
N GLU A 62 10.17 14.39 13.69
CA GLU A 62 10.93 15.33 12.87
C GLU A 62 10.29 15.56 11.50
N GLY A 63 9.12 14.96 11.23
CA GLY A 63 8.42 15.05 9.95
C GLY A 63 9.02 14.14 8.87
N GLN A 64 9.93 13.23 9.22
CA GLN A 64 10.55 12.32 8.25
C GLN A 64 9.76 11.03 8.11
N LYS A 65 9.59 10.57 6.87
CA LYS A 65 9.00 9.26 6.60
C LYS A 65 9.97 8.15 6.96
N LYS A 66 9.52 7.23 7.80
CA LYS A 66 10.25 6.02 8.22
C LYS A 66 9.48 4.79 7.76
N GLY A 67 10.20 3.84 7.19
CA GLY A 67 9.64 2.57 6.75
C GLY A 67 9.96 1.44 7.71
N ILE A 68 8.98 0.58 7.94
CA ILE A 68 9.12 -0.69 8.65
C ILE A 68 8.69 -1.78 7.68
N ILE A 69 9.57 -2.73 7.41
CA ILE A 69 9.31 -3.82 6.48
C ILE A 69 9.51 -5.14 7.22
N SER A 70 8.46 -5.94 7.31
CA SER A 70 8.52 -7.23 7.98
C SER A 70 7.40 -8.15 7.50
N PRO A 71 7.64 -9.46 7.30
CA PRO A 71 6.58 -10.42 7.00
C PRO A 71 5.51 -10.48 8.09
N PHE A 72 5.84 -10.12 9.32
CA PHE A 72 4.88 -10.06 10.44
C PHE A 72 3.86 -8.91 10.31
N LEU A 73 4.09 -7.95 9.41
CA LEU A 73 3.13 -6.87 9.13
C LEU A 73 2.09 -7.24 8.08
N VAL A 74 2.25 -8.36 7.38
CA VAL A 74 1.23 -8.83 6.44
C VAL A 74 -0.03 -9.22 7.21
N PRO A 75 -1.21 -8.68 6.88
CA PRO A 75 -2.46 -9.03 7.55
C PRO A 75 -2.83 -10.50 7.39
N ASP A 76 -3.53 -11.05 8.37
CA ASP A 76 -4.06 -12.43 8.32
C ASP A 76 -5.24 -12.55 7.37
N MET A 77 -6.03 -11.48 7.23
CA MET A 77 -7.20 -11.42 6.36
C MET A 77 -7.37 -10.03 5.77
N VAL A 78 -7.88 -9.98 4.54
CA VAL A 78 -8.20 -8.73 3.83
C VAL A 78 -9.61 -8.83 3.25
N TYR A 79 -10.39 -7.78 3.45
CA TYR A 79 -11.68 -7.59 2.80
C TYR A 79 -11.63 -6.32 1.94
N ALA A 80 -11.37 -6.49 0.65
CA ALA A 80 -11.33 -5.39 -0.32
C ALA A 80 -12.71 -5.20 -0.94
N ASP A 81 -13.50 -4.30 -0.36
CA ASP A 81 -14.82 -3.93 -0.87
C ASP A 81 -14.75 -2.59 -1.59
N PRO A 82 -14.91 -2.55 -2.93
CA PRO A 82 -14.85 -1.31 -3.69
C PRO A 82 -15.95 -0.30 -3.32
N LEU A 83 -17.05 -0.73 -2.69
CA LEU A 83 -18.10 0.18 -2.19
C LEU A 83 -17.54 1.17 -1.16
N LEU A 84 -16.54 0.79 -0.37
CA LEU A 84 -15.90 1.67 0.60
C LEU A 84 -15.11 2.81 -0.06
N THR A 85 -14.84 2.71 -1.36
CA THR A 85 -14.12 3.74 -2.10
C THR A 85 -15.05 4.80 -2.72
N LEU A 86 -16.37 4.62 -2.70
CA LEU A 86 -17.33 5.51 -3.38
C LEU A 86 -17.32 6.94 -2.83
N SER A 87 -17.05 7.11 -1.53
CA SER A 87 -16.99 8.43 -0.88
C SER A 87 -15.67 9.16 -1.04
N ILE A 88 -14.66 8.56 -1.70
CA ILE A 88 -13.35 9.18 -1.86
C ILE A 88 -13.46 10.37 -2.82
N PRO A 89 -12.93 11.56 -2.42
CA PRO A 89 -12.87 12.71 -3.31
C PRO A 89 -12.07 12.43 -4.58
N GLN A 90 -12.42 13.13 -5.64
CA GLN A 90 -11.82 12.99 -6.98
C GLN A 90 -10.30 13.10 -6.97
N ALA A 91 -9.77 14.13 -6.28
CA ALA A 91 -8.33 14.35 -6.16
C ALA A 91 -7.60 13.20 -5.45
N ILE A 92 -8.21 12.65 -4.39
CA ILE A 92 -7.65 11.51 -3.68
C ILE A 92 -7.72 10.24 -4.52
N THR A 93 -8.83 10.01 -5.24
CA THR A 93 -8.94 8.89 -6.17
C THR A 93 -7.84 8.92 -7.23
N ALA A 94 -7.55 10.10 -7.80
CA ALA A 94 -6.49 10.29 -8.78
C ALA A 94 -5.11 10.01 -8.16
N ALA A 95 -4.81 10.63 -7.02
CA ALA A 95 -3.50 10.49 -6.36
C ALA A 95 -3.22 9.04 -5.96
N THR A 96 -4.19 8.39 -5.29
CA THR A 96 -4.01 7.00 -4.84
C THR A 96 -3.97 6.02 -6.02
N GLY A 97 -4.74 6.25 -7.08
CA GLY A 97 -4.71 5.42 -8.27
C GLY A 97 -3.37 5.51 -9.03
N ILE A 98 -2.77 6.70 -9.10
CA ILE A 98 -1.42 6.87 -9.66
C ILE A 98 -0.37 6.21 -8.77
N ASP A 99 -0.51 6.30 -7.45
CA ASP A 99 0.35 5.60 -6.51
C ASP A 99 0.34 4.08 -6.75
N ALA A 100 -0.86 3.49 -6.86
CA ALA A 100 -1.02 2.08 -7.19
C ALA A 100 -0.41 1.70 -8.56
N LEU A 101 -0.57 2.55 -9.56
CA LEU A 101 0.05 2.35 -10.88
C LEU A 101 1.57 2.37 -10.76
N THR A 102 2.10 3.29 -9.96
CA THR A 102 3.55 3.42 -9.73
C THR A 102 4.10 2.19 -9.00
N HIS A 103 3.40 1.64 -8.01
CA HIS A 103 3.78 0.39 -7.36
C HIS A 103 3.95 -0.75 -8.39
N CYS A 104 2.96 -0.92 -9.26
CA CYS A 104 3.02 -1.94 -10.31
C CYS A 104 4.18 -1.69 -11.28
N LEU A 105 4.33 -0.44 -11.75
CA LEU A 105 5.38 -0.07 -12.70
C LEU A 105 6.77 -0.27 -12.12
N GLU A 106 7.01 0.23 -10.90
CA GLU A 106 8.31 0.09 -10.25
C GLU A 106 8.67 -1.36 -9.97
N ALA A 107 7.71 -2.19 -9.55
CA ALA A 107 7.93 -3.61 -9.38
C ALA A 107 8.30 -4.30 -10.69
N TYR A 108 7.59 -3.97 -11.79
CA TYR A 108 7.80 -4.56 -13.11
C TYR A 108 9.20 -4.26 -13.69
N VAL A 109 9.70 -3.04 -13.50
CA VAL A 109 11.04 -2.63 -14.01
C VAL A 109 12.16 -2.78 -12.99
N ASN A 110 11.87 -3.33 -11.81
CA ASN A 110 12.85 -3.48 -10.74
C ASN A 110 13.92 -4.53 -11.11
N LYS A 111 15.15 -4.29 -10.68
CA LYS A 111 16.25 -5.26 -10.87
C LYS A 111 16.03 -6.61 -10.17
N TYR A 112 15.11 -6.67 -9.20
CA TYR A 112 14.70 -7.87 -8.49
C TYR A 112 13.38 -8.44 -9.02
N SER A 113 12.90 -7.95 -10.15
CA SER A 113 11.68 -8.42 -10.80
C SER A 113 11.74 -9.94 -11.02
N GLN A 114 10.58 -10.57 -10.92
CA GLN A 114 10.41 -12.02 -11.06
C GLN A 114 9.21 -12.28 -11.94
N GLU A 115 9.33 -13.22 -12.87
CA GLU A 115 8.30 -13.53 -13.87
C GLU A 115 6.90 -13.68 -13.26
N PHE A 116 6.78 -14.36 -12.11
CA PHE A 116 5.51 -14.53 -11.43
C PHE A 116 4.94 -13.21 -10.88
N ILE A 117 5.79 -12.34 -10.35
CA ILE A 117 5.38 -11.03 -9.83
C ILE A 117 5.08 -10.07 -10.99
N ASP A 118 5.79 -10.18 -12.10
CA ASP A 118 5.55 -9.37 -13.30
C ASP A 118 4.15 -9.59 -13.85
N MET A 119 3.59 -10.80 -13.72
CA MET A 119 2.19 -11.05 -14.10
C MET A 119 1.21 -10.21 -13.27
N TYR A 120 1.41 -10.07 -11.96
CA TYR A 120 0.59 -9.22 -11.10
C TYR A 120 0.80 -7.75 -11.42
N ALA A 121 2.05 -7.31 -11.54
CA ALA A 121 2.41 -5.94 -11.86
C ALA A 121 1.82 -5.50 -13.21
N TYR A 122 1.98 -6.30 -14.25
CA TYR A 122 1.42 -6.03 -15.58
C TYR A 122 -0.10 -5.97 -15.55
N LYS A 123 -0.76 -6.95 -14.90
CA LYS A 123 -2.22 -6.95 -14.78
C LYS A 123 -2.73 -5.76 -13.97
N GLY A 124 -2.03 -5.39 -12.91
CA GLY A 124 -2.34 -4.21 -12.11
C GLY A 124 -2.26 -2.93 -12.93
N MET A 125 -1.17 -2.73 -13.68
CA MET A 125 -1.02 -1.58 -14.59
C MET A 125 -2.17 -1.50 -15.61
N GLN A 126 -2.52 -2.61 -16.24
CA GLN A 126 -3.61 -2.66 -17.22
C GLN A 126 -4.94 -2.22 -16.59
N LEU A 127 -5.31 -2.82 -15.45
CA LEU A 127 -6.58 -2.52 -14.77
C LEU A 127 -6.67 -1.05 -14.37
N ILE A 128 -5.59 -0.48 -13.84
CA ILE A 128 -5.57 0.92 -13.41
C ILE A 128 -5.60 1.86 -14.62
N ALA A 129 -4.76 1.64 -15.63
CA ALA A 129 -4.65 2.50 -16.78
C ALA A 129 -5.98 2.59 -17.58
N GLU A 130 -6.69 1.48 -17.71
CA GLU A 130 -7.96 1.43 -18.43
C GLU A 130 -9.13 2.07 -17.67
N ASN A 131 -9.06 2.16 -16.34
CA ASN A 131 -10.23 2.48 -15.50
C ASN A 131 -10.07 3.71 -14.62
N LEU A 132 -8.84 4.19 -14.34
CA LEU A 132 -8.60 5.27 -13.39
C LEU A 132 -9.29 6.58 -13.79
N VAL A 133 -9.20 6.95 -15.07
CA VAL A 133 -9.83 8.19 -15.57
C VAL A 133 -11.34 8.17 -15.35
N GLN A 134 -11.99 7.03 -15.60
CA GLN A 134 -13.41 6.87 -15.35
C GLN A 134 -13.75 6.92 -13.85
N ALA A 135 -12.97 6.25 -13.01
CA ALA A 135 -13.14 6.26 -11.55
C ALA A 135 -12.97 7.67 -10.95
N VAL A 136 -12.05 8.47 -11.51
CA VAL A 136 -11.81 9.86 -11.12
C VAL A 136 -12.96 10.77 -11.55
N ASN A 137 -13.38 10.68 -12.81
CA ASN A 137 -14.40 11.59 -13.36
C ASN A 137 -15.82 11.25 -12.92
N ASN A 138 -16.09 9.99 -12.60
CA ASN A 138 -17.37 9.52 -12.09
C ASN A 138 -17.17 8.68 -10.81
N GLY A 139 -17.25 9.34 -9.67
CA GLY A 139 -17.08 8.68 -8.35
C GLY A 139 -18.03 7.50 -8.10
N ASN A 140 -19.17 7.45 -8.78
CA ASN A 140 -20.16 6.37 -8.65
C ASN A 140 -19.95 5.22 -9.65
N ALA A 141 -18.92 5.27 -10.50
CA ALA A 141 -18.61 4.21 -11.45
C ALA A 141 -18.01 2.98 -10.75
N ILE A 142 -18.88 2.18 -10.12
CA ILE A 142 -18.45 1.06 -9.25
C ILE A 142 -17.59 0.03 -10.00
N GLU A 143 -17.87 -0.23 -11.28
CA GLU A 143 -17.04 -1.14 -12.06
C GLU A 143 -15.61 -0.61 -12.23
N ALA A 144 -15.46 0.67 -12.59
CA ALA A 144 -14.14 1.29 -12.72
C ALA A 144 -13.40 1.31 -11.37
N ARG A 145 -14.09 1.67 -10.28
CA ARG A 145 -13.52 1.61 -8.93
C ARG A 145 -13.10 0.20 -8.53
N SER A 146 -13.90 -0.81 -8.85
CA SER A 146 -13.56 -2.23 -8.60
C SER A 146 -12.30 -2.65 -9.34
N LYS A 147 -12.13 -2.21 -10.60
CA LYS A 147 -10.93 -2.50 -11.39
C LYS A 147 -9.70 -1.78 -10.83
N VAL A 148 -9.82 -0.52 -10.44
CA VAL A 148 -8.73 0.23 -9.80
C VAL A 148 -8.37 -0.38 -8.44
N ALA A 149 -9.34 -0.77 -7.63
CA ALA A 149 -9.10 -1.44 -6.34
C ALA A 149 -8.38 -2.78 -6.54
N MET A 150 -8.79 -3.58 -7.53
CA MET A 150 -8.08 -4.82 -7.87
C MET A 150 -6.65 -4.54 -8.34
N GLY A 151 -6.44 -3.52 -9.18
CA GLY A 151 -5.11 -3.12 -9.61
C GLY A 151 -4.21 -2.68 -8.44
N SER A 152 -4.76 -1.92 -7.49
CA SER A 152 -4.07 -1.53 -6.26
C SER A 152 -3.66 -2.74 -5.42
N LEU A 153 -4.57 -3.70 -5.24
CA LEU A 153 -4.29 -4.95 -4.52
C LEU A 153 -3.15 -5.74 -5.17
N LEU A 154 -3.16 -5.85 -6.51
CA LEU A 154 -2.10 -6.53 -7.26
C LEU A 154 -0.75 -5.81 -7.10
N GLY A 155 -0.74 -4.46 -7.12
CA GLY A 155 0.45 -3.68 -6.81
C GLY A 155 0.97 -3.94 -5.40
N GLY A 156 0.06 -4.02 -4.43
CA GLY A 156 0.40 -4.33 -3.04
C GLY A 156 1.07 -5.72 -2.87
N PHE A 157 0.63 -6.72 -3.62
CA PHE A 157 1.28 -8.04 -3.63
C PHE A 157 2.72 -8.01 -4.17
N CYS A 158 3.05 -7.05 -5.04
CA CYS A 158 4.41 -6.91 -5.57
C CYS A 158 5.37 -6.35 -4.52
N LEU A 159 4.89 -5.62 -3.51
CA LEU A 159 5.73 -4.91 -2.54
C LEU A 159 6.49 -5.87 -1.60
N GLY A 160 5.98 -7.06 -1.37
CA GLY A 160 6.68 -8.06 -0.55
C GLY A 160 7.92 -8.62 -1.24
N PRO A 161 7.78 -9.26 -2.40
CA PRO A 161 8.89 -9.92 -3.09
C PRO A 161 9.87 -8.96 -3.77
N VAL A 162 9.39 -7.82 -4.30
CA VAL A 162 10.17 -6.92 -5.17
C VAL A 162 10.32 -5.53 -4.57
N ASN A 163 9.23 -4.98 -3.99
CA ASN A 163 9.16 -3.63 -3.42
C ASN A 163 9.22 -2.51 -4.48
N THR A 164 9.27 -1.26 -4.00
CA THR A 164 9.34 -0.05 -4.83
C THR A 164 10.79 0.27 -5.25
N ALA A 165 10.95 1.31 -6.07
CA ALA A 165 12.24 1.71 -6.62
C ALA A 165 12.45 3.25 -6.53
N GLY A 166 12.92 3.86 -7.61
CA GLY A 166 13.42 5.24 -7.63
C GLY A 166 12.36 6.30 -7.40
N VAL A 167 11.14 6.12 -7.90
CA VAL A 167 10.06 7.13 -7.74
C VAL A 167 9.69 7.28 -6.27
N HIS A 168 9.46 6.17 -5.56
CA HIS A 168 9.16 6.20 -4.13
C HIS A 168 10.34 6.72 -3.31
N ALA A 169 11.57 6.31 -3.64
CA ALA A 169 12.77 6.81 -2.96
C ALA A 169 12.91 8.34 -3.08
N LEU A 170 12.55 8.93 -4.22
CA LEU A 170 12.57 10.36 -4.43
C LEU A 170 11.36 11.08 -3.81
N SER A 171 10.21 10.44 -3.73
CA SER A 171 8.99 11.06 -3.18
C SER A 171 9.07 11.30 -1.67
N TYR A 172 9.81 10.50 -0.93
CA TYR A 172 9.90 10.61 0.53
C TYR A 172 10.53 11.92 1.00
N PRO A 173 11.74 12.32 0.53
CA PRO A 173 12.29 13.61 0.89
C PRO A 173 11.45 14.79 0.37
N LEU A 174 10.85 14.67 -0.83
CA LEU A 174 9.96 15.72 -1.34
C LEU A 174 8.77 15.95 -0.40
N ALA A 175 8.11 14.90 0.06
CA ALA A 175 6.99 15.00 0.99
C ALA A 175 7.37 15.52 2.39
N SER A 176 8.67 15.57 2.72
CA SER A 176 9.17 16.17 3.96
C SER A 176 9.57 17.63 3.79
N MET A 177 9.70 18.11 2.54
CA MET A 177 10.11 19.47 2.21
C MET A 177 8.93 20.38 1.90
N PHE A 178 7.77 19.85 1.52
CA PHE A 178 6.55 20.55 1.10
C PHE A 178 5.32 20.01 1.83
#